data_318d6d58003ea49a49caa7f46e0db114
#
_entry.id   318d6d58003ea49a49caa7f46e0db114
#
_cell.length_a   1.000
_cell.length_b   1.000
_cell.length_c   1.000
_cell.angle_alpha   90.00
_cell.angle_beta   90.00
_cell.angle_gamma   90.00
#
_symmetry.space_group_name_H-M   'P 1'
#
loop_
_entity.id
_entity.type
_entity.pdbx_description
1 polymer ?
#
loop_
_entity_poly.entity_id
_entity_poly.type
_entity_poly.pdbx_seq_one_letter_code
_entity_poly.pdbx_strand_id
1 'polypeptide(L)'
;MPNLKARMLIVDDEPTTRALLCQVFRGLGHNVRTAEDGFSALEQIRTEVPDVLLSDLNMPGMSGFELLSVVRRRIPKIYVIASSGAFSGTEVPQGIAADAFYEKASGLGGLFKLLKSAVPYDRQPRMGADSSTPIWISPSRRDASSDARVLITCPECLRAFPLSVGAADFVIHQTNCVHCATAIHYATVQPMNAALPHKFQPQAMVPVPLRAEEILDLM
;
A
#
# COMPACT_ATOMS: atom_id res chain seq x y z
N MET A 1 20.43 14.29 -17.65
CA MET A 1 20.16 13.39 -16.51
C MET A 1 19.74 12.06 -17.08
N PRO A 2 20.32 10.90 -16.71
CA PRO A 2 19.85 9.63 -17.23
C PRO A 2 18.41 9.43 -16.81
N ASN A 3 17.53 9.28 -17.80
CA ASN A 3 16.12 9.02 -17.59
C ASN A 3 15.99 7.57 -17.13
N LEU A 4 16.01 7.33 -15.82
CA LEU A 4 15.99 6.00 -15.24
C LEU A 4 14.59 5.40 -15.44
N LYS A 5 14.52 4.44 -16.36
CA LYS A 5 13.31 3.68 -16.66
C LYS A 5 13.01 2.74 -15.50
N ALA A 6 11.97 3.02 -14.72
CA ALA A 6 11.48 2.13 -13.66
C ALA A 6 10.43 1.16 -14.21
N ARG A 7 10.38 -0.05 -13.66
CA ARG A 7 9.26 -0.98 -13.82
C ARG A 7 8.19 -0.59 -12.81
N MET A 8 7.04 -0.20 -13.31
CA MET A 8 5.93 0.25 -12.48
C MET A 8 4.76 -0.72 -12.56
N LEU A 9 4.12 -0.96 -11.44
CA LEU A 9 2.81 -1.60 -11.38
C LEU A 9 1.80 -0.59 -10.82
N ILE A 10 0.76 -0.30 -11.60
CA ILE A 10 -0.34 0.59 -11.22
C ILE A 10 -1.56 -0.26 -10.94
N VAL A 11 -2.11 -0.13 -9.74
CA VAL A 11 -3.27 -0.89 -9.28
C VAL A 11 -4.39 0.09 -8.92
N ASP A 12 -5.49 0.02 -9.64
CA ASP A 12 -6.64 0.92 -9.49
C ASP A 12 -7.87 0.24 -10.09
N ASP A 13 -8.99 0.20 -9.40
CA ASP A 13 -10.20 -0.44 -9.91
C ASP A 13 -10.92 0.41 -10.96
N GLU A 14 -10.66 1.73 -10.98
CA GLU A 14 -11.26 2.63 -11.95
C GLU A 14 -10.50 2.58 -13.30
N PRO A 15 -11.13 2.08 -14.39
CA PRO A 15 -10.43 1.84 -15.67
C PRO A 15 -9.86 3.11 -16.30
N THR A 16 -10.55 4.24 -16.15
CA THR A 16 -10.14 5.52 -16.76
C THR A 16 -8.89 6.06 -16.09
N THR A 17 -8.85 6.06 -14.75
CA THR A 17 -7.68 6.45 -13.95
C THR A 17 -6.49 5.55 -14.29
N ARG A 18 -6.71 4.23 -14.32
CA ARG A 18 -5.68 3.24 -14.64
C ARG A 18 -5.10 3.45 -16.04
N ALA A 19 -5.95 3.69 -17.05
CA ALA A 19 -5.52 3.94 -18.42
C ALA A 19 -4.74 5.25 -18.54
N LEU A 20 -5.22 6.34 -17.92
CA LEU A 20 -4.56 7.64 -17.91
C LEU A 20 -3.15 7.54 -17.31
N LEU A 21 -3.03 6.97 -16.11
CA LEU A 21 -1.74 6.82 -15.44
C LEU A 21 -0.77 5.96 -16.26
N CYS A 22 -1.28 4.86 -16.85
CA CYS A 22 -0.49 4.00 -17.72
C CYS A 22 0.06 4.79 -18.93
N GLN A 23 -0.78 5.55 -19.60
CA GLN A 23 -0.38 6.37 -20.76
C GLN A 23 0.67 7.42 -20.36
N VAL A 24 0.44 8.14 -19.27
CA VAL A 24 1.35 9.18 -18.77
C VAL A 24 2.73 8.62 -18.48
N PHE A 25 2.80 7.53 -17.69
CA PHE A 25 4.11 6.99 -17.29
C PHE A 25 4.84 6.26 -18.41
N ARG A 26 4.12 5.63 -19.33
CA ARG A 26 4.73 5.12 -20.58
C ARG A 26 5.30 6.24 -21.44
N GLY A 27 4.58 7.37 -21.54
CA GLY A 27 5.06 8.57 -22.22
C GLY A 27 6.33 9.15 -21.61
N LEU A 28 6.53 8.98 -20.31
CA LEU A 28 7.77 9.34 -19.60
C LEU A 28 8.88 8.28 -19.71
N GLY A 29 8.63 7.17 -20.41
CA GLY A 29 9.61 6.14 -20.69
C GLY A 29 9.71 5.01 -19.66
N HIS A 30 8.80 4.95 -18.69
CA HIS A 30 8.73 3.84 -17.74
C HIS A 30 8.13 2.57 -18.38
N ASN A 31 8.50 1.40 -17.86
CA ASN A 31 7.84 0.14 -18.20
C ASN A 31 6.64 -0.04 -17.24
N VAL A 32 5.42 0.09 -17.76
CA VAL A 32 4.20 0.14 -16.94
C VAL A 32 3.32 -1.07 -17.21
N ARG A 33 3.02 -1.80 -16.16
CA ARG A 33 1.97 -2.81 -16.08
C ARG A 33 0.83 -2.31 -15.21
N THR A 34 -0.35 -2.87 -15.38
CA THR A 34 -1.55 -2.46 -14.65
C THR A 34 -2.31 -3.66 -14.11
N ALA A 35 -2.98 -3.47 -12.97
CA ALA A 35 -3.87 -4.44 -12.37
C ALA A 35 -5.16 -3.73 -11.90
N GLU A 36 -6.27 -4.43 -11.89
CA GLU A 36 -7.58 -3.86 -11.53
C GLU A 36 -7.97 -4.08 -10.07
N ASP A 37 -7.26 -4.98 -9.38
CA ASP A 37 -7.46 -5.28 -7.97
C ASP A 37 -6.17 -5.82 -7.32
N GLY A 38 -6.22 -6.07 -6.01
CA GLY A 38 -5.07 -6.57 -5.28
C GLY A 38 -4.67 -8.00 -5.65
N PHE A 39 -5.60 -8.86 -6.06
CA PHE A 39 -5.27 -10.24 -6.44
C PHE A 39 -4.53 -10.29 -7.77
N SER A 40 -5.02 -9.58 -8.79
CA SER A 40 -4.36 -9.44 -10.08
C SER A 40 -2.99 -8.74 -9.93
N ALA A 41 -2.86 -7.79 -9.00
CA ALA A 41 -1.59 -7.16 -8.66
C ALA A 41 -0.58 -8.17 -8.10
N LEU A 42 -0.97 -9.04 -7.17
CA LEU A 42 -0.09 -10.07 -6.61
C LEU A 42 0.36 -11.09 -7.68
N GLU A 43 -0.53 -11.44 -8.62
CA GLU A 43 -0.17 -12.30 -9.76
C GLU A 43 0.87 -11.63 -10.66
N GLN A 44 0.68 -10.36 -10.97
CA GLN A 44 1.64 -9.55 -11.74
C GLN A 44 3.00 -9.45 -11.03
N ILE A 45 3.01 -9.24 -9.71
CA ILE A 45 4.24 -9.14 -8.90
C ILE A 45 4.97 -10.50 -8.89
N ARG A 46 4.24 -11.60 -8.85
CA ARG A 46 4.83 -12.94 -8.92
C ARG A 46 5.53 -13.20 -10.26
N THR A 47 4.99 -12.68 -11.35
CA THR A 47 5.58 -12.82 -12.69
C THR A 47 6.83 -11.95 -12.84
N GLU A 48 6.75 -10.70 -12.40
CA GLU A 48 7.87 -9.76 -12.43
C GLU A 48 7.73 -8.73 -11.30
N VAL A 49 8.73 -8.66 -10.44
CA VAL A 49 8.76 -7.72 -9.32
C VAL A 49 8.98 -6.28 -9.84
N PRO A 50 8.06 -5.34 -9.58
CA PRO A 50 8.23 -3.95 -9.99
C PRO A 50 9.23 -3.22 -9.08
N ASP A 51 9.77 -2.10 -9.58
CA ASP A 51 10.56 -1.17 -8.78
C ASP A 51 9.65 -0.24 -7.95
N VAL A 52 8.49 0.11 -8.53
CA VAL A 52 7.50 0.99 -7.93
C VAL A 52 6.11 0.35 -8.04
N LEU A 53 5.39 0.31 -6.94
CA LEU A 53 3.98 -0.03 -6.86
C LEU A 53 3.18 1.23 -6.52
N LEU A 54 2.26 1.63 -7.38
CA LEU A 54 1.27 2.66 -7.12
C LEU A 54 -0.09 1.98 -6.99
N SER A 55 -0.71 2.04 -5.82
CA SER A 55 -1.97 1.33 -5.56
C SER A 55 -3.02 2.24 -4.96
N ASP A 56 -4.22 2.18 -5.52
CA ASP A 56 -5.39 2.70 -4.82
C ASP A 56 -5.64 1.92 -3.53
N LEU A 57 -6.11 2.63 -2.51
CA LEU A 57 -6.45 2.04 -1.20
C LEU A 57 -7.85 1.42 -1.20
N ASN A 58 -8.78 2.03 -1.91
CA ASN A 58 -10.20 1.66 -1.86
C ASN A 58 -10.61 0.86 -3.10
N MET A 59 -10.26 -0.40 -3.14
CA MET A 59 -10.61 -1.31 -4.22
C MET A 59 -11.53 -2.43 -3.73
N PRO A 60 -12.43 -2.94 -4.59
CA PRO A 60 -13.23 -4.12 -4.27
C PRO A 60 -12.34 -5.38 -4.17
N GLY A 61 -12.86 -6.39 -3.50
CA GLY A 61 -12.11 -7.63 -3.30
C GLY A 61 -10.95 -7.43 -2.31
N MET A 62 -9.71 -7.52 -2.73
CA MET A 62 -8.54 -7.20 -1.91
C MET A 62 -8.29 -5.68 -1.95
N SER A 63 -8.43 -5.01 -0.81
CA SER A 63 -8.15 -3.57 -0.70
C SER A 63 -6.66 -3.27 -0.86
N GLY A 64 -6.34 -2.00 -1.22
CA GLY A 64 -4.96 -1.56 -1.26
C GLY A 64 -4.27 -1.65 0.10
N PHE A 65 -4.98 -1.42 1.21
CA PHE A 65 -4.41 -1.58 2.55
C PHE A 65 -3.84 -2.99 2.76
N GLU A 66 -4.61 -4.01 2.37
CA GLU A 66 -4.20 -5.40 2.49
C GLU A 66 -3.07 -5.73 1.51
N LEU A 67 -3.21 -5.33 0.25
CA LEU A 67 -2.18 -5.50 -0.78
C LEU A 67 -0.83 -4.94 -0.33
N LEU A 68 -0.81 -3.68 0.15
CA LEU A 68 0.42 -3.02 0.56
C LEU A 68 1.06 -3.72 1.77
N SER A 69 0.26 -4.22 2.72
CA SER A 69 0.75 -4.98 3.87
C SER A 69 1.42 -6.28 3.43
N VAL A 70 0.80 -7.03 2.50
CA VAL A 70 1.37 -8.26 1.94
C VAL A 70 2.67 -7.96 1.18
N VAL A 71 2.67 -6.93 0.33
CA VAL A 71 3.83 -6.54 -0.47
C VAL A 71 4.98 -6.11 0.42
N ARG A 72 4.73 -5.29 1.44
CA ARG A 72 5.76 -4.82 2.38
C ARG A 72 6.42 -5.98 3.11
N ARG A 73 5.64 -6.96 3.52
CA ARG A 73 6.13 -8.14 4.24
C ARG A 73 6.94 -9.06 3.33
N ARG A 74 6.50 -9.30 2.10
CA ARG A 74 7.11 -10.27 1.19
C ARG A 74 8.25 -9.71 0.36
N ILE A 75 8.13 -8.46 -0.06
CA ILE A 75 9.04 -7.83 -1.02
C ILE A 75 9.34 -6.41 -0.57
N PRO A 76 10.06 -6.22 0.55
CA PRO A 76 10.27 -4.90 1.16
C PRO A 76 11.06 -3.91 0.28
N LYS A 77 11.70 -4.40 -0.78
CA LYS A 77 12.47 -3.56 -1.73
C LYS A 77 11.60 -2.75 -2.69
N ILE A 78 10.33 -3.12 -2.88
CA ILE A 78 9.42 -2.36 -3.75
C ILE A 78 9.16 -0.99 -3.11
N TYR A 79 9.27 0.08 -3.90
CA TYR A 79 8.80 1.39 -3.46
C TYR A 79 7.28 1.47 -3.61
N VAL A 80 6.62 1.68 -2.51
CA VAL A 80 5.17 1.63 -2.44
C VAL A 80 4.60 3.02 -2.30
N ILE A 81 3.75 3.41 -3.24
CA ILE A 81 2.96 4.64 -3.19
C ILE A 81 1.50 4.25 -3.01
N ALA A 82 0.92 4.59 -1.87
CA ALA A 82 -0.52 4.49 -1.67
C ALA A 82 -1.20 5.68 -2.35
N SER A 83 -2.32 5.46 -3.03
CA SER A 83 -3.13 6.53 -3.61
C SER A 83 -4.57 6.46 -3.11
N SER A 84 -5.21 7.62 -2.95
CA SER A 84 -6.63 7.66 -2.63
C SER A 84 -7.27 8.98 -3.05
N GLY A 85 -8.54 8.90 -3.44
CA GLY A 85 -9.41 10.07 -3.59
C GLY A 85 -10.27 10.36 -2.35
N ALA A 86 -10.31 9.40 -1.40
CA ALA A 86 -11.15 9.48 -0.21
C ALA A 86 -10.42 10.04 1.03
N PHE A 87 -9.08 10.00 1.03
CA PHE A 87 -8.27 10.48 2.14
C PHE A 87 -7.40 11.65 1.69
N SER A 88 -7.33 12.69 2.51
CA SER A 88 -6.53 13.89 2.25
C SER A 88 -5.90 14.43 3.54
N GLY A 89 -4.73 15.03 3.43
CA GLY A 89 -4.05 15.70 4.53
C GLY A 89 -3.97 14.87 5.81
N THR A 90 -4.64 15.31 6.87
CA THR A 90 -4.66 14.65 8.19
C THR A 90 -5.59 13.42 8.27
N GLU A 91 -6.39 13.16 7.25
CA GLU A 91 -7.34 12.03 7.24
C GLU A 91 -6.71 10.73 6.73
N VAL A 92 -5.46 10.79 6.29
CA VAL A 92 -4.72 9.59 5.86
C VAL A 92 -4.56 8.64 7.05
N PRO A 93 -5.06 7.39 6.96
CA PRO A 93 -4.98 6.45 8.07
C PRO A 93 -3.53 6.16 8.46
N GLN A 94 -3.26 6.14 9.77
CA GLN A 94 -1.96 5.74 10.27
C GLN A 94 -1.72 4.25 10.02
N GLY A 95 -0.45 3.88 9.82
CA GLY A 95 -0.05 2.49 9.64
C GLY A 95 -0.19 1.96 8.22
N ILE A 96 -0.47 2.81 7.22
CA ILE A 96 -0.41 2.38 5.81
C ILE A 96 1.01 1.90 5.50
N ALA A 97 1.12 0.68 4.97
CA ALA A 97 2.39 0.06 4.64
C ALA A 97 3.00 0.63 3.32
N ALA A 98 3.06 1.96 3.21
CA ALA A 98 3.54 2.69 2.04
C ALA A 98 4.75 3.57 2.37
N ASP A 99 5.55 3.86 1.34
CA ASP A 99 6.69 4.79 1.44
C ASP A 99 6.26 6.23 1.21
N ALA A 100 5.20 6.40 0.42
CA ALA A 100 4.62 7.70 0.11
C ALA A 100 3.11 7.59 -0.07
N PHE A 101 2.44 8.72 0.09
CA PHE A 101 1.00 8.84 -0.15
C PHE A 101 0.74 9.86 -1.25
N TYR A 102 -0.10 9.49 -2.19
CA TYR A 102 -0.57 10.33 -3.28
C TYR A 102 -2.06 10.60 -3.15
N GLU A 103 -2.41 11.84 -2.94
CA GLU A 103 -3.78 12.32 -2.97
C GLU A 103 -4.21 12.55 -4.41
N LYS A 104 -5.18 11.77 -4.92
CA LYS A 104 -5.62 11.84 -6.33
C LYS A 104 -6.12 13.24 -6.72
N ALA A 105 -6.72 13.98 -5.78
CA ALA A 105 -7.20 15.34 -6.00
C ALA A 105 -6.07 16.37 -6.19
N SER A 106 -4.83 16.08 -5.77
CA SER A 106 -3.69 17.02 -5.86
C SER A 106 -3.09 17.17 -7.26
N GLY A 107 -3.61 16.42 -8.23
CA GLY A 107 -3.13 16.42 -9.61
C GLY A 107 -1.79 15.68 -9.80
N LEU A 108 -1.43 15.41 -11.06
CA LEU A 108 -0.26 14.58 -11.40
C LEU A 108 1.09 15.16 -10.96
N GLY A 109 1.17 16.49 -10.74
CA GLY A 109 2.41 17.14 -10.32
C GLY A 109 2.95 16.61 -8.97
N GLY A 110 2.06 16.30 -8.03
CA GLY A 110 2.42 15.66 -6.76
C GLY A 110 3.01 14.27 -6.96
N LEU A 111 2.36 13.47 -7.82
CA LEU A 111 2.80 12.12 -8.13
C LEU A 111 4.18 12.08 -8.81
N PHE A 112 4.46 13.03 -9.71
CA PHE A 112 5.78 13.14 -10.34
C PHE A 112 6.90 13.47 -9.33
N LYS A 113 6.63 14.32 -8.34
CA LYS A 113 7.58 14.60 -7.27
C LYS A 113 7.87 13.35 -6.44
N LEU A 114 6.84 12.59 -6.07
CA LEU A 114 6.99 11.33 -5.34
C LEU A 114 7.82 10.30 -6.11
N LEU A 115 7.60 10.19 -7.43
CA LEU A 115 8.38 9.28 -8.27
C LEU A 115 9.84 9.69 -8.43
N LYS A 116 10.14 10.97 -8.50
CA LYS A 116 11.54 11.44 -8.51
C LYS A 116 12.28 11.05 -7.24
N SER A 117 11.62 11.08 -6.10
CA SER A 117 12.19 10.61 -4.82
C SER A 117 12.22 9.07 -4.70
N ALA A 118 11.42 8.39 -5.51
CA ALA A 118 11.32 6.93 -5.54
C ALA A 118 12.51 6.24 -6.24
N VAL A 119 13.27 6.97 -7.05
CA VAL A 119 14.28 6.44 -7.96
C VAL A 119 15.73 6.86 -7.59
N PRO A 120 16.21 6.70 -6.39
CA PRO A 120 17.64 6.64 -6.10
C PRO A 120 18.05 5.19 -5.82
N TYR A 121 19.12 4.81 -6.39
CA TYR A 121 19.58 3.52 -6.83
C TYR A 121 20.20 2.57 -5.83
N ASP A 122 20.41 2.91 -4.61
CA ASP A 122 21.02 1.98 -3.64
C ASP A 122 20.05 1.72 -2.49
N ARG A 123 19.01 0.96 -2.81
CA ARG A 123 18.07 0.56 -1.77
C ARG A 123 18.63 -0.62 -1.00
N GLN A 124 19.24 -0.29 0.11
CA GLN A 124 19.30 -1.27 1.19
C GLN A 124 17.87 -1.79 1.41
N PRO A 125 17.67 -3.11 1.52
CA PRO A 125 16.37 -3.65 1.87
C PRO A 125 15.90 -2.91 3.12
N ARG A 126 14.80 -2.16 3.01
CA ARG A 126 14.17 -1.62 4.22
C ARG A 126 13.89 -2.83 5.07
N MET A 127 14.33 -2.80 6.31
CA MET A 127 14.19 -3.92 7.24
C MET A 127 12.80 -4.49 7.06
N GLY A 128 12.75 -5.75 6.64
CA GLY A 128 11.49 -6.43 6.34
C GLY A 128 10.54 -6.19 7.49
N ALA A 129 9.29 -5.92 7.18
CA ALA A 129 8.29 -5.84 8.21
C ALA A 129 8.43 -7.08 9.07
N ASP A 130 8.69 -6.89 10.35
CA ASP A 130 8.74 -7.97 11.32
C ASP A 130 7.51 -8.86 11.12
N SER A 131 7.66 -10.16 11.30
CA SER A 131 6.54 -11.12 11.18
C SER A 131 5.33 -10.73 12.05
N SER A 132 5.53 -9.85 13.03
CA SER A 132 4.50 -9.25 13.87
C SER A 132 3.73 -8.10 13.21
N THR A 133 4.18 -7.55 12.06
CA THR A 133 3.47 -6.45 11.40
C THR A 133 2.08 -6.92 10.92
N PRO A 134 1.00 -6.25 11.35
CA PRO A 134 -0.35 -6.70 11.03
C PRO A 134 -0.70 -6.50 9.57
N ILE A 135 -1.56 -7.36 9.04
CA ILE A 135 -2.27 -7.12 7.79
C ILE A 135 -3.38 -6.12 8.08
N TRP A 136 -3.36 -4.97 7.41
CA TRP A 136 -4.37 -3.94 7.58
C TRP A 136 -5.60 -4.24 6.75
N ILE A 137 -6.76 -4.35 7.41
CA ILE A 137 -8.05 -4.64 6.80
C ILE A 137 -8.87 -3.36 6.71
N SER A 138 -9.36 -3.02 5.52
CA SER A 138 -10.24 -1.86 5.34
C SER A 138 -11.62 -2.09 5.95
N PRO A 139 -12.18 -1.12 6.68
CA PRO A 139 -13.54 -1.21 7.24
C PRO A 139 -14.64 -1.26 6.16
N SER A 140 -14.34 -0.83 4.93
CA SER A 140 -15.30 -0.82 3.80
C SER A 140 -15.75 -2.22 3.37
N ARG A 141 -15.08 -3.27 3.84
CA ARG A 141 -15.41 -4.67 3.53
C ARG A 141 -16.49 -5.29 4.43
N ARG A 142 -17.07 -4.53 5.33
CA ARG A 142 -18.13 -5.04 6.17
C ARG A 142 -19.43 -5.07 5.37
N ASP A 143 -19.87 -6.26 4.97
CA ASP A 143 -21.27 -6.44 4.61
C ASP A 143 -22.13 -6.08 5.81
N ALA A 144 -23.26 -5.40 5.54
CA ALA A 144 -24.17 -4.91 6.58
C ALA A 144 -24.85 -6.02 7.41
N SER A 145 -24.50 -7.28 7.19
CA SER A 145 -24.94 -8.43 7.98
C SER A 145 -24.07 -8.56 9.23
N SER A 146 -24.70 -8.86 10.34
CA SER A 146 -24.12 -8.97 11.69
C SER A 146 -22.95 -9.94 11.87
N ASP A 147 -22.61 -10.74 10.85
CA ASP A 147 -21.44 -11.59 10.75
C ASP A 147 -20.49 -11.02 9.68
N ALA A 148 -19.74 -9.98 10.04
CA ALA A 148 -18.80 -9.36 9.13
C ALA A 148 -17.64 -10.32 8.81
N ARG A 149 -17.80 -11.12 7.76
CA ARG A 149 -16.73 -11.92 7.19
C ARG A 149 -15.94 -11.08 6.20
N VAL A 150 -14.64 -11.05 6.36
CA VAL A 150 -13.70 -10.45 5.41
C VAL A 150 -12.82 -11.54 4.82
N LEU A 151 -12.42 -11.38 3.57
CA LEU A 151 -11.36 -12.22 3.00
C LEU A 151 -10.03 -11.61 3.40
N ILE A 152 -9.18 -12.39 4.04
CA ILE A 152 -7.80 -12.02 4.36
C ILE A 152 -6.84 -12.85 3.54
N THR A 153 -5.79 -12.23 3.01
CA THR A 153 -4.76 -12.94 2.26
C THR A 153 -3.58 -13.28 3.16
N CYS A 154 -3.23 -14.56 3.20
CA CYS A 154 -2.04 -15.00 3.90
C CYS A 154 -0.79 -14.43 3.22
N PRO A 155 0.09 -13.69 3.93
CA PRO A 155 1.31 -13.15 3.34
C PRO A 155 2.32 -14.23 2.97
N GLU A 156 2.21 -15.45 3.53
CA GLU A 156 3.16 -16.53 3.25
C GLU A 156 2.75 -17.37 2.04
N CYS A 157 1.53 -17.89 1.98
CA CYS A 157 1.09 -18.73 0.87
C CYS A 157 0.30 -17.98 -0.20
N LEU A 158 -0.03 -16.71 0.03
CA LEU A 158 -0.81 -15.82 -0.85
C LEU A 158 -2.22 -16.33 -1.19
N ARG A 159 -2.76 -17.24 -0.36
CA ARG A 159 -4.13 -17.71 -0.49
C ARG A 159 -5.05 -16.91 0.42
N ALA A 160 -6.21 -16.52 -0.11
CA ALA A 160 -7.24 -15.86 0.66
C ALA A 160 -8.14 -16.88 1.38
N PHE A 161 -8.62 -16.48 2.56
CA PHE A 161 -9.59 -17.27 3.32
C PHE A 161 -10.53 -16.33 4.10
N PRO A 162 -11.76 -16.76 4.40
CA PRO A 162 -12.70 -15.96 5.14
C PRO A 162 -12.31 -15.89 6.63
N LEU A 163 -12.41 -14.70 7.19
CA LEU A 163 -12.16 -14.41 8.60
C LEU A 163 -13.34 -13.65 9.17
N SER A 164 -13.87 -14.10 10.31
CA SER A 164 -14.86 -13.32 11.07
C SER A 164 -14.13 -12.24 11.87
N VAL A 165 -14.44 -10.99 11.58
CA VAL A 165 -13.82 -9.83 12.26
C VAL A 165 -14.84 -9.23 13.20
N GLY A 166 -14.53 -9.13 14.48
CA GLY A 166 -15.34 -8.47 15.49
C GLY A 166 -15.53 -6.98 15.23
N ALA A 167 -16.20 -6.29 16.16
CA ALA A 167 -16.30 -4.84 16.12
C ALA A 167 -14.90 -4.24 16.02
N ALA A 168 -14.77 -3.10 15.30
CA ALA A 168 -13.49 -2.41 15.17
C ALA A 168 -12.98 -2.04 16.57
N ASP A 169 -12.06 -2.82 17.06
CA ASP A 169 -11.28 -2.54 18.24
C ASP A 169 -9.86 -2.15 17.76
N PHE A 170 -9.19 -1.31 18.52
CA PHE A 170 -7.83 -0.87 18.21
C PHE A 170 -6.79 -1.93 18.59
N VAL A 171 -7.12 -3.21 18.42
CA VAL A 171 -6.31 -4.33 18.87
C VAL A 171 -5.75 -5.08 17.69
N ILE A 172 -4.49 -5.49 17.78
CA ILE A 172 -3.95 -6.49 16.86
C ILE A 172 -4.45 -7.85 17.29
N HIS A 173 -5.13 -8.48 16.36
CA HIS A 173 -5.61 -9.84 16.48
C HIS A 173 -4.63 -10.82 15.84
N GLN A 174 -4.68 -12.06 16.27
CA GLN A 174 -3.94 -13.15 15.66
C GLN A 174 -4.90 -14.23 15.17
N THR A 175 -4.61 -14.76 13.99
CA THR A 175 -5.27 -15.94 13.43
C THR A 175 -4.22 -16.84 12.77
N ASN A 176 -4.62 -18.05 12.41
CA ASN A 176 -3.76 -18.95 11.64
C ASN A 176 -4.32 -19.12 10.23
N CYS A 177 -3.43 -19.13 9.24
CA CYS A 177 -3.82 -19.43 7.87
C CYS A 177 -4.39 -20.84 7.77
N VAL A 178 -5.59 -20.97 7.20
CA VAL A 178 -6.24 -22.27 7.01
C VAL A 178 -5.52 -23.17 6.00
N HIS A 179 -4.62 -22.61 5.19
CA HIS A 179 -3.92 -23.33 4.12
C HIS A 179 -2.50 -23.74 4.49
N CYS A 180 -1.77 -22.94 5.27
CA CYS A 180 -0.36 -23.22 5.60
C CYS A 180 -0.06 -23.13 7.12
N ALA A 181 -1.08 -22.94 7.94
CA ALA A 181 -1.00 -22.84 9.41
C ALA A 181 -0.12 -21.70 9.96
N THR A 182 0.42 -20.83 9.10
CA THR A 182 1.22 -19.67 9.56
C THR A 182 0.37 -18.70 10.37
N ALA A 183 0.92 -18.22 11.48
CA ALA A 183 0.30 -17.18 12.30
C ALA A 183 0.27 -15.85 11.55
N ILE A 184 -0.89 -15.22 11.53
CA ILE A 184 -1.14 -13.93 10.86
C ILE A 184 -1.63 -12.95 11.91
N HIS A 185 -0.93 -11.82 12.03
CA HIS A 185 -1.43 -10.69 12.80
C HIS A 185 -2.23 -9.77 11.87
N TYR A 186 -3.38 -9.31 12.32
CA TYR A 186 -4.22 -8.39 11.56
C TYR A 186 -4.82 -7.31 12.44
N ALA A 187 -5.15 -6.18 11.85
CA ALA A 187 -5.82 -5.07 12.49
C ALA A 187 -6.77 -4.37 11.51
N THR A 188 -7.82 -3.75 12.01
CA THR A 188 -8.73 -2.96 11.18
C THR A 188 -8.18 -1.54 11.03
N VAL A 189 -8.14 -1.02 9.80
CA VAL A 189 -7.81 0.38 9.54
C VAL A 189 -8.88 1.27 10.15
N GLN A 190 -8.46 2.27 10.91
CA GLN A 190 -9.35 3.25 11.53
C GLN A 190 -9.16 4.62 10.90
N PRO A 191 -10.22 5.44 10.77
CA PRO A 191 -10.09 6.85 10.43
C PRO A 191 -9.26 7.58 11.50
N MET A 192 -8.48 8.58 11.11
CA MET A 192 -7.57 9.31 12.01
C MET A 192 -8.23 10.01 13.21
N ASN A 193 -9.51 10.36 13.11
CA ASN A 193 -10.27 10.97 14.20
C ASN A 193 -10.72 10.00 15.30
N ALA A 194 -10.51 8.69 15.12
CA ALA A 194 -10.64 7.74 16.20
C ALA A 194 -9.33 7.75 17.02
N ALA A 195 -9.38 8.22 18.27
CA ALA A 195 -8.21 8.26 19.16
C ALA A 195 -7.61 6.85 19.29
N LEU A 196 -6.40 6.66 18.76
CA LEU A 196 -5.66 5.42 18.98
C LEU A 196 -5.23 5.36 20.45
N PRO A 197 -5.40 4.23 21.15
CA PRO A 197 -4.85 4.07 22.47
C PRO A 197 -3.32 4.25 22.41
N HIS A 198 -2.76 5.03 23.32
CA HIS A 198 -1.33 5.39 23.39
C HIS A 198 -0.33 4.22 23.37
N LYS A 199 -0.81 2.98 23.46
CA LYS A 199 0.02 1.76 23.45
C LYS A 199 0.36 1.24 22.07
N PHE A 200 -0.22 1.80 21.02
CA PHE A 200 0.00 1.39 19.63
C PHE A 200 0.38 2.59 18.79
N GLN A 201 1.61 3.06 18.98
CA GLN A 201 2.29 3.78 17.91
C GLN A 201 3.06 2.70 17.12
N PRO A 202 2.60 2.29 15.92
CA PRO A 202 3.53 1.73 14.97
C PRO A 202 4.63 2.78 14.89
N GLN A 203 5.88 2.38 15.02
CA GLN A 203 6.98 3.31 14.79
C GLN A 203 6.67 3.98 13.46
N ALA A 204 6.23 5.23 13.55
CA ALA A 204 5.93 6.02 12.38
C ALA A 204 7.20 5.94 11.55
N MET A 205 7.11 5.45 10.32
CA MET A 205 8.13 5.71 9.34
C MET A 205 8.10 7.21 9.16
N VAL A 206 8.89 7.90 10.00
CA VAL A 206 9.09 9.34 9.91
C VAL A 206 9.57 9.56 8.48
N PRO A 207 8.85 10.34 7.66
CA PRO A 207 9.42 10.82 6.42
C PRO A 207 10.70 11.51 6.85
N VAL A 208 11.85 11.06 6.38
CA VAL A 208 13.12 11.75 6.62
C VAL A 208 12.89 13.17 6.08
N PRO A 209 12.88 14.20 6.92
CA PRO A 209 12.71 15.56 6.44
C PRO A 209 13.87 15.81 5.48
N LEU A 210 13.56 16.17 4.24
CA LEU A 210 14.56 16.68 3.30
C LEU A 210 15.22 17.87 4.03
N ARG A 211 16.54 17.79 4.24
CA ARG A 211 17.28 18.91 4.82
C ARG A 211 17.13 20.10 3.88
N ALA A 212 16.88 21.26 4.45
CA ALA A 212 16.70 22.52 3.71
C ALA A 212 17.90 22.88 2.80
N GLU A 213 19.03 22.23 2.97
CA GLU A 213 20.25 22.43 2.18
C GLU A 213 20.19 21.76 0.80
N GLU A 214 19.32 20.75 0.57
CA GLU A 214 19.21 20.06 -0.73
C GLU A 214 18.29 20.80 -1.72
N ILE A 215 17.63 21.88 -1.31
CA ILE A 215 16.73 22.65 -2.16
C ILE A 215 17.49 23.75 -2.94
N LEU A 216 18.68 24.16 -2.49
CA LEU A 216 19.44 25.25 -3.07
C LEU A 216 20.28 24.86 -4.32
N ASP A 217 20.53 23.58 -4.54
CA ASP A 217 21.30 23.10 -5.71
C ASP A 217 20.44 22.78 -6.95
N LEU A 218 19.15 23.14 -6.94
CA LEU A 218 18.20 22.87 -8.03
C LEU A 218 17.62 24.15 -8.67
N MET A 219 18.21 25.33 -8.39
CA MET A 219 17.85 26.56 -9.12
C MET A 219 18.89 26.89 -10.22
#